data_c343c7b3761c3f2740ccaef5a54c89e8
#
_entry.id   c343c7b3761c3f2740ccaef5a54c89e8
#
_cell.length_a   1.000
_cell.length_b   1.000
_cell.length_c   1.000
_cell.angle_alpha   90.00
_cell.angle_beta   90.00
_cell.angle_gamma   90.00
#
_symmetry.space_group_name_H-M   'P 1'
#
loop_
_entity.id
_entity.type
_entity.pdbx_description
1 polymer ?
#
loop_
_entity_poly.entity_id
_entity_poly.type
_entity_poly.pdbx_seq_one_letter_code
_entity_poly.pdbx_strand_id
1 'polypeptide(L)'
;MKHLTITVPCFNSEQYLERCVDSLVIGGENVEIIIVNDGSTDRTGEIAERYARQFPDIVTVVNKENGGHGSGVNTGLALATGMYFKVVDSDDWLEKEAYLKLLEKIEGWCKEGFGPDLLICDYTYNHLEEGTEKTVHFKNVFPVEKVCTWDQIGVFRPSQYLVMHALVYRTEILRRSNVVLPEHTFYVDNLFAYCPLPYVETLYYMHINLYQYYLGREDQSVNEKVLIARIEQQIKVTKMVAESVDLNAVKRKYPKLANYMCRNISIMMAISSIHLLLKGDEKARSRHFELWSDIKKSNPGLYYQLRYTKLSGFTNLPGKLGKLATVSGYRLARKIYQFQ
;
A
#
# COMPACT_ATOMS: atom_id res chain seq x y z
N MET A 1 -19.29 4.19 -19.44
CA MET A 1 -18.51 3.40 -18.43
C MET A 1 -17.38 4.30 -17.97
N LYS A 2 -17.17 4.45 -16.66
CA LYS A 2 -16.01 5.19 -16.14
C LYS A 2 -14.72 4.43 -16.41
N HIS A 3 -13.67 5.15 -16.72
CA HIS A 3 -12.36 4.56 -17.02
C HIS A 3 -11.58 4.24 -15.75
N LEU A 4 -11.61 5.15 -14.79
CA LEU A 4 -10.91 5.03 -13.51
C LEU A 4 -11.83 5.44 -12.36
N THR A 5 -11.97 4.58 -11.36
CA THR A 5 -12.52 4.94 -10.05
C THR A 5 -11.38 5.25 -9.09
N ILE A 6 -11.45 6.42 -8.48
CA ILE A 6 -10.55 6.82 -7.39
C ILE A 6 -11.36 6.85 -6.10
N THR A 7 -10.98 6.06 -5.09
CA THR A 7 -11.57 6.18 -3.76
C THR A 7 -10.67 7.01 -2.86
N VAL A 8 -11.29 7.91 -2.12
CA VAL A 8 -10.63 8.79 -1.14
C VAL A 8 -11.23 8.52 0.24
N PRO A 9 -10.64 7.57 1.01
CA PRO A 9 -11.03 7.38 2.40
C PRO A 9 -10.58 8.59 3.21
N CYS A 10 -11.48 9.21 3.96
CA CYS A 10 -11.17 10.40 4.76
C CYS A 10 -11.79 10.33 6.15
N PHE A 11 -11.01 10.77 7.14
CA PHE A 11 -11.42 10.92 8.52
C PHE A 11 -10.69 12.11 9.15
N ASN A 12 -11.43 13.13 9.57
CA ASN A 12 -10.90 14.37 10.14
C ASN A 12 -9.77 14.99 9.26
N SER A 13 -10.09 15.20 7.99
CA SER A 13 -9.13 15.60 6.93
C SER A 13 -9.41 17.02 6.39
N GLU A 14 -10.12 17.89 7.13
CA GLU A 14 -10.54 19.22 6.67
C GLU A 14 -9.39 20.09 6.14
N GLN A 15 -8.17 19.88 6.63
CA GLN A 15 -6.98 20.64 6.22
C GLN A 15 -6.38 20.19 4.88
N TYR A 16 -6.69 18.97 4.43
CA TYR A 16 -5.99 18.31 3.31
C TYR A 16 -6.91 17.97 2.15
N LEU A 17 -8.19 17.64 2.44
CA LEU A 17 -9.12 17.08 1.49
C LEU A 17 -9.32 17.94 0.24
N GLU A 18 -9.30 19.27 0.36
CA GLU A 18 -9.43 20.17 -0.80
C GLU A 18 -8.28 19.95 -1.79
N ARG A 19 -7.03 19.99 -1.33
CA ARG A 19 -5.86 19.74 -2.18
C ARG A 19 -5.94 18.37 -2.87
N CYS A 20 -6.32 17.34 -2.11
CA CYS A 20 -6.50 16.01 -2.65
C CYS A 20 -7.51 16.02 -3.80
N VAL A 21 -8.74 16.43 -3.54
CA VAL A 21 -9.84 16.37 -4.52
C VAL A 21 -9.60 17.30 -5.72
N ASP A 22 -9.03 18.49 -5.52
CA ASP A 22 -8.64 19.39 -6.60
C ASP A 22 -7.69 18.73 -7.59
N SER A 23 -6.76 17.90 -7.11
CA SER A 23 -5.84 17.16 -7.97
C SER A 23 -6.53 16.05 -8.77
N LEU A 24 -7.71 15.60 -8.36
CA LEU A 24 -8.42 14.46 -8.96
C LEU A 24 -9.51 14.90 -9.96
N VAL A 25 -10.23 15.98 -9.67
CA VAL A 25 -11.37 16.45 -10.51
C VAL A 25 -10.93 16.90 -11.91
N ILE A 26 -9.67 17.22 -12.09
CA ILE A 26 -9.10 17.55 -13.41
C ILE A 26 -9.17 16.38 -14.40
N GLY A 27 -9.42 15.15 -13.93
CA GLY A 27 -9.57 13.95 -14.76
C GLY A 27 -10.81 13.92 -15.63
N GLY A 28 -11.79 14.81 -15.37
CA GLY A 28 -12.99 14.96 -16.17
C GLY A 28 -13.99 13.81 -16.04
N GLU A 29 -14.96 13.76 -16.98
CA GLU A 29 -16.16 12.92 -16.88
C GLU A 29 -15.90 11.40 -16.92
N ASN A 30 -14.75 10.99 -17.46
CA ASN A 30 -14.37 9.57 -17.52
C ASN A 30 -13.83 9.02 -16.20
N VAL A 31 -13.63 9.90 -15.20
CA VAL A 31 -13.22 9.52 -13.85
C VAL A 31 -14.43 9.51 -12.91
N GLU A 32 -14.40 8.60 -11.97
CA GLU A 32 -15.31 8.53 -10.81
C GLU A 32 -14.50 8.72 -9.54
N ILE A 33 -14.88 9.66 -8.70
CA ILE A 33 -14.24 9.93 -7.41
C ILE A 33 -15.24 9.62 -6.31
N ILE A 34 -14.92 8.64 -5.48
CA ILE A 34 -15.75 8.22 -4.35
C ILE A 34 -15.07 8.69 -3.07
N ILE A 35 -15.56 9.78 -2.50
CA ILE A 35 -15.09 10.28 -1.19
C ILE A 35 -15.87 9.53 -0.11
N VAL A 36 -15.15 8.74 0.69
CA VAL A 36 -15.75 7.99 1.80
C VAL A 36 -15.41 8.69 3.11
N ASN A 37 -16.38 9.45 3.62
CA ASN A 37 -16.30 10.11 4.92
C ASN A 37 -16.58 9.10 6.03
N ASP A 38 -15.54 8.65 6.69
CA ASP A 38 -15.56 7.58 7.68
C ASP A 38 -15.86 8.11 9.10
N GLY A 39 -16.96 8.84 9.22
CA GLY A 39 -17.45 9.37 10.51
C GLY A 39 -16.66 10.56 11.03
N SER A 40 -16.21 11.48 10.18
CA SER A 40 -15.51 12.69 10.59
C SER A 40 -16.37 13.59 11.48
N THR A 41 -15.72 14.29 12.42
CA THR A 41 -16.33 15.23 13.36
C THR A 41 -15.96 16.70 13.08
N ASP A 42 -15.03 16.92 12.15
CA ASP A 42 -14.61 18.22 11.64
C ASP A 42 -15.39 18.58 10.35
N ARG A 43 -14.93 19.55 9.59
CA ARG A 43 -15.58 20.00 8.36
C ARG A 43 -15.34 19.12 7.14
N THR A 44 -14.70 17.97 7.30
CA THR A 44 -14.41 17.03 6.19
C THR A 44 -15.67 16.68 5.40
N GLY A 45 -16.77 16.35 6.09
CA GLY A 45 -18.06 16.02 5.44
C GLY A 45 -18.63 17.18 4.64
N GLU A 46 -18.59 18.40 5.19
CA GLU A 46 -19.07 19.62 4.49
C GLU A 46 -18.27 19.91 3.22
N ILE A 47 -16.95 19.73 3.30
CA ILE A 47 -16.04 19.88 2.15
C ILE A 47 -16.38 18.84 1.08
N ALA A 48 -16.50 17.58 1.44
CA ALA A 48 -16.85 16.50 0.52
C ALA A 48 -18.17 16.76 -0.21
N GLU A 49 -19.22 17.13 0.53
CA GLU A 49 -20.53 17.45 -0.04
C GLU A 49 -20.51 18.68 -0.96
N ARG A 50 -19.64 19.64 -0.69
CA ARG A 50 -19.44 20.80 -1.58
C ARG A 50 -18.89 20.34 -2.94
N TYR A 51 -17.88 19.45 -2.96
CA TYR A 51 -17.33 18.88 -4.20
C TYR A 51 -18.38 18.03 -4.96
N ALA A 52 -19.19 17.24 -4.27
CA ALA A 52 -20.25 16.47 -4.92
C ALA A 52 -21.29 17.39 -5.61
N ARG A 53 -21.65 18.52 -4.98
CA ARG A 53 -22.54 19.51 -5.63
C ARG A 53 -21.88 20.23 -6.80
N GLN A 54 -20.57 20.49 -6.74
CA GLN A 54 -19.84 21.19 -7.79
C GLN A 54 -19.54 20.26 -9.00
N PHE A 55 -19.33 18.97 -8.76
CA PHE A 55 -18.96 17.98 -9.77
C PHE A 55 -19.86 16.74 -9.70
N PRO A 56 -21.19 16.87 -9.90
CA PRO A 56 -22.15 15.80 -9.63
C PRO A 56 -21.96 14.53 -10.49
N ASP A 57 -21.37 14.67 -11.68
CA ASP A 57 -21.12 13.56 -12.59
C ASP A 57 -19.77 12.84 -12.32
N ILE A 58 -18.94 13.40 -11.43
CA ILE A 58 -17.59 12.91 -11.15
C ILE A 58 -17.44 12.46 -9.71
N VAL A 59 -18.00 13.24 -8.75
CA VAL A 59 -17.78 13.06 -7.31
C VAL A 59 -19.04 12.49 -6.65
N THR A 60 -18.88 11.38 -5.96
CA THR A 60 -19.89 10.79 -5.07
C THR A 60 -19.37 10.80 -3.63
N VAL A 61 -20.21 11.16 -2.68
CA VAL A 61 -19.87 11.13 -1.25
C VAL A 61 -20.62 10.00 -0.55
N VAL A 62 -19.93 9.26 0.27
CA VAL A 62 -20.51 8.24 1.16
C VAL A 62 -20.17 8.62 2.60
N ASN A 63 -21.20 8.98 3.36
CA ASN A 63 -21.06 9.21 4.80
C ASN A 63 -21.40 7.92 5.55
N LYS A 64 -20.49 7.45 6.42
CA LYS A 64 -20.69 6.21 7.20
C LYS A 64 -20.14 6.35 8.62
N GLU A 65 -20.53 5.44 9.49
CA GLU A 65 -19.88 5.28 10.80
C GLU A 65 -18.42 4.91 10.63
N ASN A 66 -17.56 5.38 11.55
CA ASN A 66 -16.13 5.11 11.49
C ASN A 66 -15.84 3.61 11.56
N GLY A 67 -15.17 3.11 10.54
CA GLY A 67 -14.67 1.74 10.42
C GLY A 67 -13.16 1.69 10.16
N GLY A 68 -12.52 2.85 10.04
CA GLY A 68 -11.10 3.01 9.71
C GLY A 68 -10.82 2.96 8.20
N HIS A 69 -9.58 3.24 7.84
CA HIS A 69 -9.12 3.38 6.45
C HIS A 69 -9.53 2.19 5.56
N GLY A 70 -9.34 0.95 6.03
CA GLY A 70 -9.72 -0.24 5.27
C GLY A 70 -11.21 -0.30 4.93
N SER A 71 -12.07 0.11 5.85
CA SER A 71 -13.52 0.20 5.65
C SER A 71 -13.86 1.20 4.54
N GLY A 72 -13.17 2.34 4.51
CA GLY A 72 -13.30 3.34 3.45
C GLY A 72 -12.93 2.79 2.08
N VAL A 73 -11.79 2.09 1.98
CA VAL A 73 -11.34 1.45 0.73
C VAL A 73 -12.33 0.36 0.27
N ASN A 74 -12.80 -0.50 1.19
CA ASN A 74 -13.80 -1.54 0.87
C ASN A 74 -15.09 -0.93 0.33
N THR A 75 -15.57 0.16 0.95
CA THR A 75 -16.77 0.88 0.50
C THR A 75 -16.58 1.44 -0.91
N GLY A 76 -15.45 2.11 -1.16
CA GLY A 76 -15.14 2.63 -2.48
C GLY A 76 -15.04 1.55 -3.55
N LEU A 77 -14.41 0.41 -3.25
CA LEU A 77 -14.31 -0.72 -4.18
C LEU A 77 -15.67 -1.37 -4.48
N ALA A 78 -16.55 -1.46 -3.49
CA ALA A 78 -17.91 -1.99 -3.68
C ALA A 78 -18.73 -1.14 -4.65
N LEU A 79 -18.56 0.18 -4.61
CA LEU A 79 -19.29 1.13 -5.45
C LEU A 79 -18.61 1.41 -6.81
N ALA A 80 -17.35 1.05 -6.97
CA ALA A 80 -16.54 1.37 -8.14
C ALA A 80 -17.19 0.89 -9.45
N THR A 81 -17.27 1.77 -10.45
CA THR A 81 -17.79 1.46 -11.80
C THR A 81 -16.70 1.54 -12.88
N GLY A 82 -15.54 2.10 -12.56
CA GLY A 82 -14.42 2.24 -13.47
C GLY A 82 -13.73 0.93 -13.83
N MET A 83 -13.19 0.86 -15.04
CA MET A 83 -12.36 -0.27 -15.48
C MET A 83 -11.15 -0.47 -14.57
N TYR A 84 -10.57 0.61 -14.09
CA TYR A 84 -9.46 0.63 -13.14
C TYR A 84 -9.86 1.25 -11.81
N PHE A 85 -9.13 0.88 -10.76
CA PHE A 85 -9.35 1.34 -9.39
C PHE A 85 -8.04 1.81 -8.76
N LYS A 86 -8.09 2.96 -8.10
CA LYS A 86 -6.99 3.54 -7.33
C LYS A 86 -7.47 4.06 -5.99
N VAL A 87 -6.65 3.90 -4.97
CA VAL A 87 -6.82 4.58 -3.68
C VAL A 87 -5.94 5.82 -3.67
N VAL A 88 -6.47 6.93 -3.20
CA VAL A 88 -5.71 8.14 -2.88
C VAL A 88 -6.09 8.58 -1.47
N ASP A 89 -5.10 8.65 -0.58
CA ASP A 89 -5.31 9.07 0.79
C ASP A 89 -5.66 10.56 0.84
N SER A 90 -6.52 10.96 1.76
CA SER A 90 -7.11 12.31 1.80
C SER A 90 -6.13 13.44 2.07
N ASP A 91 -4.92 13.10 2.54
CA ASP A 91 -3.81 14.04 2.77
C ASP A 91 -2.77 14.07 1.63
N ASP A 92 -2.93 13.21 0.62
CA ASP A 92 -2.06 13.08 -0.54
C ASP A 92 -2.69 13.70 -1.80
N TRP A 93 -1.95 13.72 -2.91
CA TRP A 93 -2.47 14.22 -4.20
C TRP A 93 -1.79 13.54 -5.39
N LEU A 94 -2.37 13.72 -6.58
CA LEU A 94 -1.77 13.27 -7.83
C LEU A 94 -1.08 14.46 -8.54
N GLU A 95 0.09 14.20 -9.13
CA GLU A 95 0.76 15.18 -9.99
C GLU A 95 -0.02 15.30 -11.31
N LYS A 96 -0.34 16.54 -11.71
CA LYS A 96 -1.28 16.85 -12.79
C LYS A 96 -0.90 16.23 -14.13
N GLU A 97 0.33 16.45 -14.60
CA GLU A 97 0.75 15.98 -15.93
C GLU A 97 0.86 14.46 -15.97
N ALA A 98 1.37 13.83 -14.90
CA ALA A 98 1.45 12.39 -14.78
C ALA A 98 0.05 11.76 -14.74
N TYR A 99 -0.89 12.41 -14.05
CA TYR A 99 -2.27 11.95 -13.97
C TYR A 99 -2.97 12.01 -15.33
N LEU A 100 -2.83 13.10 -16.08
CA LEU A 100 -3.39 13.22 -17.43
C LEU A 100 -2.80 12.19 -18.40
N LYS A 101 -1.48 11.92 -18.33
CA LYS A 101 -0.83 10.84 -19.11
C LYS A 101 -1.37 9.46 -18.76
N LEU A 102 -1.60 9.18 -17.46
CA LEU A 102 -2.23 7.94 -17.02
C LEU A 102 -3.63 7.78 -17.62
N LEU A 103 -4.45 8.84 -17.55
CA LEU A 103 -5.82 8.81 -18.08
C LEU A 103 -5.86 8.61 -19.58
N GLU A 104 -4.99 9.27 -20.35
CA GLU A 104 -4.87 9.08 -21.80
C GLU A 104 -4.56 7.60 -22.13
N LYS A 105 -3.66 6.99 -21.36
CA LYS A 105 -3.30 5.58 -21.55
C LYS A 105 -4.45 4.63 -21.22
N ILE A 106 -5.15 4.86 -20.12
CA ILE A 106 -6.33 4.08 -19.72
C ILE A 106 -7.45 4.24 -20.75
N GLU A 107 -7.69 5.44 -21.26
CA GLU A 107 -8.70 5.70 -22.30
C GLU A 107 -8.43 4.89 -23.56
N GLY A 108 -7.16 4.80 -23.98
CA GLY A 108 -6.76 3.94 -25.12
C GLY A 108 -7.19 2.49 -24.89
N TRP A 109 -6.89 1.92 -23.74
CA TRP A 109 -7.27 0.54 -23.42
C TRP A 109 -8.79 0.36 -23.27
N CYS A 110 -9.49 1.35 -22.73
CA CYS A 110 -10.96 1.29 -22.68
C CYS A 110 -11.60 1.25 -24.07
N LYS A 111 -11.06 2.01 -25.04
CA LYS A 111 -11.50 1.99 -26.44
C LYS A 111 -11.21 0.65 -27.13
N GLU A 112 -10.08 0.03 -26.80
CA GLU A 112 -9.68 -1.27 -27.34
C GLU A 112 -10.41 -2.44 -26.67
N GLY A 113 -11.08 -2.21 -25.53
CA GLY A 113 -11.80 -3.22 -24.75
C GLY A 113 -10.91 -4.15 -23.94
N PHE A 114 -9.61 -3.91 -23.88
CA PHE A 114 -8.66 -4.68 -23.08
C PHE A 114 -7.58 -3.75 -22.48
N GLY A 115 -6.87 -4.24 -21.46
CA GLY A 115 -5.76 -3.52 -20.83
C GLY A 115 -5.08 -4.40 -19.78
N PRO A 116 -3.92 -3.99 -19.26
CA PRO A 116 -3.20 -4.76 -18.26
C PRO A 116 -3.98 -4.87 -16.95
N ASP A 117 -3.71 -5.93 -16.20
CA ASP A 117 -4.37 -6.18 -14.91
C ASP A 117 -3.89 -5.23 -13.81
N LEU A 118 -2.64 -4.80 -13.91
CA LEU A 118 -2.01 -3.89 -12.94
C LEU A 118 -1.12 -2.87 -13.65
N LEU A 119 -1.43 -1.58 -13.41
CA LEU A 119 -0.53 -0.49 -13.73
C LEU A 119 0.29 -0.12 -12.49
N ILE A 120 1.56 0.18 -12.73
CA ILE A 120 2.51 0.60 -11.70
C ILE A 120 3.06 1.95 -12.12
N CYS A 121 3.02 2.93 -11.22
CA CYS A 121 3.60 4.26 -11.42
C CYS A 121 4.61 4.56 -10.32
N ASP A 122 5.47 5.54 -10.55
CA ASP A 122 6.35 6.07 -9.51
C ASP A 122 5.55 6.89 -8.49
N TYR A 123 6.13 7.04 -7.31
CA TYR A 123 5.59 7.91 -6.27
C TYR A 123 6.70 8.66 -5.55
N THR A 124 6.36 9.81 -4.98
CA THR A 124 7.29 10.68 -4.28
C THR A 124 6.90 10.82 -2.82
N TYR A 125 7.85 10.58 -1.93
CA TYR A 125 7.80 11.04 -0.56
C TYR A 125 8.05 12.54 -0.54
N ASN A 126 7.06 13.31 -0.08
CA ASN A 126 7.06 14.77 -0.13
C ASN A 126 7.05 15.34 1.29
N HIS A 127 8.19 15.85 1.73
CA HIS A 127 8.37 16.51 3.02
C HIS A 127 8.19 18.02 2.84
N LEU A 128 6.93 18.48 2.74
CA LEU A 128 6.60 19.88 2.45
C LEU A 128 7.24 20.87 3.44
N GLU A 129 7.29 20.51 4.72
CA GLU A 129 7.86 21.38 5.77
C GLU A 129 9.39 21.54 5.64
N GLU A 130 10.07 20.52 5.14
CA GLU A 130 11.52 20.49 4.94
C GLU A 130 11.92 20.90 3.52
N GLY A 131 10.96 20.99 2.59
CA GLY A 131 11.20 21.26 1.18
C GLY A 131 12.02 20.18 0.48
N THR A 132 11.92 18.93 0.95
CA THR A 132 12.66 17.78 0.38
C THR A 132 11.73 16.75 -0.23
N GLU A 133 12.19 16.14 -1.33
CA GLU A 133 11.43 15.14 -2.07
C GLU A 133 12.31 13.92 -2.37
N LYS A 134 11.68 12.74 -2.35
CA LYS A 134 12.35 11.49 -2.73
C LYS A 134 11.43 10.63 -3.56
N THR A 135 11.71 10.51 -4.85
CA THR A 135 10.93 9.67 -5.76
C THR A 135 11.43 8.22 -5.77
N VAL A 136 10.49 7.30 -5.71
CA VAL A 136 10.73 5.85 -5.85
C VAL A 136 10.35 5.41 -7.26
N HIS A 137 11.34 4.90 -8.00
CA HIS A 137 11.19 4.42 -9.37
C HIS A 137 11.29 2.90 -9.45
N PHE A 138 10.65 2.30 -10.46
CA PHE A 138 10.66 0.84 -10.67
C PHE A 138 11.27 0.42 -12.01
N LYS A 139 11.95 1.31 -12.75
CA LYS A 139 12.56 1.02 -14.06
C LYS A 139 13.60 -0.10 -14.08
N ASN A 140 14.16 -0.46 -12.92
CA ASN A 140 15.04 -1.63 -12.77
C ASN A 140 14.26 -2.93 -12.55
N VAL A 141 12.96 -2.84 -12.31
CA VAL A 141 12.09 -3.99 -12.02
C VAL A 141 11.20 -4.29 -13.21
N PHE A 142 10.56 -3.28 -13.78
CA PHE A 142 9.58 -3.46 -14.87
C PHE A 142 10.05 -2.81 -16.16
N PRO A 143 9.78 -3.44 -17.33
CA PRO A 143 9.95 -2.79 -18.63
C PRO A 143 9.07 -1.53 -18.70
N VAL A 144 9.69 -0.40 -19.11
CA VAL A 144 8.97 0.88 -19.20
C VAL A 144 8.04 0.87 -20.41
N GLU A 145 6.79 1.26 -20.19
CA GLU A 145 5.73 1.40 -21.21
C GLU A 145 5.52 0.17 -22.10
N LYS A 146 5.69 -1.01 -21.51
CA LYS A 146 5.45 -2.29 -22.17
C LYS A 146 4.63 -3.19 -21.29
N VAL A 147 3.64 -3.85 -21.87
CA VAL A 147 2.93 -4.94 -21.18
C VAL A 147 3.94 -6.07 -20.94
N CYS A 148 3.99 -6.56 -19.73
CA CYS A 148 4.85 -7.67 -19.34
C CYS A 148 4.13 -8.61 -18.35
N THR A 149 4.75 -9.76 -18.10
CA THR A 149 4.30 -10.75 -17.11
C THR A 149 5.29 -10.82 -15.96
N TRP A 150 4.93 -11.53 -14.89
CA TRP A 150 5.81 -11.73 -13.73
C TRP A 150 7.17 -12.36 -14.08
N ASP A 151 7.26 -13.15 -15.15
CA ASP A 151 8.52 -13.77 -15.56
C ASP A 151 9.53 -12.79 -16.19
N GLN A 152 9.05 -11.65 -16.62
CA GLN A 152 9.84 -10.61 -17.27
C GLN A 152 10.36 -9.54 -16.31
N ILE A 153 9.93 -9.57 -15.03
CA ILE A 153 10.39 -8.58 -14.06
C ILE A 153 11.86 -8.76 -13.67
N GLY A 154 12.51 -7.66 -13.35
CA GLY A 154 13.86 -7.60 -12.78
C GLY A 154 13.86 -7.80 -11.26
N VAL A 155 14.89 -7.26 -10.60
CA VAL A 155 15.11 -7.42 -9.17
C VAL A 155 14.79 -6.12 -8.42
N PHE A 156 13.96 -6.23 -7.40
CA PHE A 156 13.70 -5.14 -6.47
C PHE A 156 14.93 -4.84 -5.60
N ARG A 157 15.30 -3.57 -5.50
CA ARG A 157 16.33 -3.11 -4.54
C ARG A 157 15.84 -3.29 -3.10
N PRO A 158 16.73 -3.28 -2.09
CA PRO A 158 16.32 -3.46 -0.69
C PRO A 158 15.21 -2.52 -0.20
N SER A 159 15.22 -1.26 -0.63
CA SER A 159 14.23 -0.24 -0.29
C SER A 159 13.02 -0.18 -1.22
N GLN A 160 12.96 -0.99 -2.28
CA GLN A 160 11.84 -1.01 -3.22
C GLN A 160 10.85 -2.11 -2.87
N TYR A 161 9.59 -1.76 -2.77
CA TYR A 161 8.43 -2.67 -2.68
C TYR A 161 7.21 -1.97 -3.23
N LEU A 162 6.24 -2.75 -3.68
CA LEU A 162 4.97 -2.23 -4.18
C LEU A 162 4.12 -1.76 -3.00
N VAL A 163 3.79 -0.49 -3.00
CA VAL A 163 2.88 0.14 -2.04
C VAL A 163 1.59 0.53 -2.74
N MET A 164 0.50 0.68 -2.02
CA MET A 164 -0.81 1.09 -2.53
C MET A 164 -0.73 2.33 -3.43
N HIS A 165 0.10 3.30 -3.06
CA HIS A 165 0.29 4.55 -3.79
C HIS A 165 0.78 4.37 -5.23
N ALA A 166 1.62 3.35 -5.47
CA ALA A 166 2.17 3.04 -6.79
C ALA A 166 1.20 2.29 -7.71
N LEU A 167 0.10 1.74 -7.19
CA LEU A 167 -0.72 0.73 -7.86
C LEU A 167 -2.04 1.30 -8.38
N VAL A 168 -2.38 0.89 -9.61
CA VAL A 168 -3.70 1.09 -10.21
C VAL A 168 -4.15 -0.28 -10.73
N TYR A 169 -5.07 -0.91 -10.04
CA TYR A 169 -5.54 -2.24 -10.39
C TYR A 169 -6.71 -2.17 -11.38
N ARG A 170 -6.79 -3.13 -12.31
CA ARG A 170 -8.04 -3.42 -12.97
C ARG A 170 -9.06 -3.83 -11.91
N THR A 171 -10.22 -3.19 -11.89
CA THR A 171 -11.23 -3.34 -10.81
C THR A 171 -11.65 -4.80 -10.63
N GLU A 172 -11.75 -5.54 -11.76
CA GLU A 172 -12.09 -6.96 -11.75
C GLU A 172 -11.06 -7.82 -10.98
N ILE A 173 -9.77 -7.47 -11.05
CA ILE A 173 -8.70 -8.19 -10.31
C ILE A 173 -8.90 -8.07 -8.81
N LEU A 174 -9.21 -6.87 -8.32
CA LEU A 174 -9.51 -6.65 -6.90
C LEU A 174 -10.74 -7.45 -6.46
N ARG A 175 -11.81 -7.47 -7.27
CA ARG A 175 -13.02 -8.25 -7.00
C ARG A 175 -12.74 -9.76 -6.99
N ARG A 176 -12.00 -10.26 -7.96
CA ARG A 176 -11.61 -11.69 -8.04
C ARG A 176 -10.71 -12.11 -6.88
N SER A 177 -9.90 -11.22 -6.37
CA SER A 177 -9.02 -11.51 -5.22
C SER A 177 -9.79 -11.66 -3.90
N ASN A 178 -11.06 -11.21 -3.85
CA ASN A 178 -11.89 -11.17 -2.65
C ASN A 178 -11.16 -10.52 -1.46
N VAL A 179 -10.25 -9.56 -1.73
CA VAL A 179 -9.56 -8.86 -0.66
C VAL A 179 -10.54 -7.98 0.11
N VAL A 180 -10.64 -8.21 1.41
CA VAL A 180 -11.41 -7.40 2.35
C VAL A 180 -10.44 -6.88 3.41
N LEU A 181 -10.36 -5.58 3.51
CA LEU A 181 -9.49 -4.92 4.48
C LEU A 181 -10.18 -4.87 5.85
N PRO A 182 -9.51 -5.27 6.94
CA PRO A 182 -10.12 -5.28 8.26
C PRO A 182 -10.41 -3.87 8.76
N GLU A 183 -11.56 -3.70 9.41
CA GLU A 183 -11.95 -2.45 10.06
C GLU A 183 -11.07 -2.13 11.27
N HIS A 184 -11.00 -0.84 11.64
CA HIS A 184 -10.25 -0.31 12.79
C HIS A 184 -8.81 -0.84 12.88
N THR A 185 -8.19 -1.05 11.71
CA THR A 185 -6.85 -1.64 11.62
C THR A 185 -5.97 -0.75 10.73
N PHE A 186 -4.79 -0.36 11.24
CA PHE A 186 -3.77 0.36 10.48
C PHE A 186 -2.93 -0.62 9.64
N TYR A 187 -2.18 -0.10 8.66
CA TYR A 187 -1.27 -0.86 7.80
C TYR A 187 -1.98 -1.82 6.82
N VAL A 188 -3.29 -1.63 6.61
CA VAL A 188 -4.11 -2.46 5.70
C VAL A 188 -3.78 -2.25 4.22
N ASP A 189 -3.11 -1.14 3.88
CA ASP A 189 -2.50 -0.86 2.59
C ASP A 189 -1.58 -2.00 2.11
N ASN A 190 -0.92 -2.69 3.05
CA ASN A 190 -0.12 -3.89 2.75
C ASN A 190 -0.98 -5.05 2.25
N LEU A 191 -2.19 -5.25 2.78
CA LEU A 191 -3.13 -6.26 2.28
C LEU A 191 -3.64 -5.89 0.89
N PHE A 192 -4.01 -4.62 0.67
CA PHE A 192 -4.43 -4.11 -0.63
C PHE A 192 -3.35 -4.29 -1.69
N ALA A 193 -2.10 -3.99 -1.35
CA ALA A 193 -0.99 -4.12 -2.28
C ALA A 193 -0.56 -5.57 -2.55
N TYR A 194 -0.79 -6.49 -1.61
CA TYR A 194 -0.23 -7.84 -1.64
C TYR A 194 -1.23 -8.91 -2.10
N CYS A 195 -2.45 -8.92 -1.52
CA CYS A 195 -3.39 -10.01 -1.72
C CYS A 195 -3.86 -10.20 -3.18
N PRO A 196 -4.02 -9.15 -4.00
CA PRO A 196 -4.45 -9.29 -5.38
C PRO A 196 -3.36 -9.79 -6.34
N LEU A 197 -2.07 -9.72 -5.98
CA LEU A 197 -0.96 -10.02 -6.90
C LEU A 197 -1.02 -11.40 -7.58
N PRO A 198 -1.45 -12.49 -6.93
CA PRO A 198 -1.57 -13.80 -7.59
C PRO A 198 -2.61 -13.85 -8.72
N TYR A 199 -3.54 -12.90 -8.76
CA TYR A 199 -4.61 -12.79 -9.77
C TYR A 199 -4.19 -11.92 -10.96
N VAL A 200 -3.06 -11.20 -10.85
CA VAL A 200 -2.48 -10.36 -11.89
C VAL A 200 -1.66 -11.22 -12.84
N GLU A 201 -1.99 -11.20 -14.13
CA GLU A 201 -1.25 -11.89 -15.19
C GLU A 201 -0.40 -10.91 -16.01
N THR A 202 -0.94 -9.71 -16.24
CA THR A 202 -0.32 -8.67 -17.07
C THR A 202 -0.06 -7.40 -16.27
N LEU A 203 1.14 -6.84 -16.47
CA LEU A 203 1.65 -5.66 -15.77
C LEU A 203 2.01 -4.59 -16.81
N TYR A 204 1.85 -3.33 -16.43
CA TYR A 204 2.33 -2.21 -17.21
C TYR A 204 2.92 -1.14 -16.31
N TYR A 205 4.17 -0.80 -16.52
CA TYR A 205 4.85 0.23 -15.75
C TYR A 205 4.97 1.52 -16.53
N MET A 206 4.44 2.60 -15.98
CA MET A 206 4.62 3.95 -16.43
C MET A 206 5.67 4.65 -15.57
N HIS A 207 6.76 5.08 -16.19
CA HIS A 207 7.79 5.86 -15.50
C HIS A 207 7.35 7.32 -15.39
N ILE A 208 6.30 7.56 -14.63
CA ILE A 208 5.71 8.87 -14.32
C ILE A 208 5.57 9.03 -12.83
N ASN A 209 5.92 10.21 -12.32
CA ASN A 209 5.83 10.52 -10.89
C ASN A 209 4.39 10.92 -10.52
N LEU A 210 3.53 9.89 -10.40
CA LEU A 210 2.09 10.10 -10.29
C LEU A 210 1.65 10.55 -8.90
N TYR A 211 2.07 9.82 -7.87
CA TYR A 211 1.52 9.94 -6.52
C TYR A 211 2.46 10.76 -5.62
N GLN A 212 1.91 11.78 -4.99
CA GLN A 212 2.61 12.66 -4.06
C GLN A 212 2.19 12.30 -2.64
N TYR A 213 3.07 11.60 -1.93
CA TYR A 213 2.84 11.14 -0.56
C TYR A 213 3.35 12.19 0.44
N TYR A 214 2.42 12.85 1.12
CA TYR A 214 2.75 13.85 2.13
C TYR A 214 3.31 13.21 3.39
N LEU A 215 4.53 13.59 3.76
CA LEU A 215 5.19 13.15 4.99
C LEU A 215 5.63 14.35 5.83
N GLY A 216 5.77 14.11 7.16
CA GLY A 216 6.28 15.09 8.11
C GLY A 216 5.40 15.29 9.34
N ARG A 217 4.14 14.86 9.33
CA ARG A 217 3.27 14.99 10.50
C ARG A 217 3.63 13.98 11.58
N GLU A 218 3.56 14.39 12.85
CA GLU A 218 3.88 13.55 14.00
C GLU A 218 2.90 12.38 14.23
N ASP A 219 1.64 12.52 13.76
CA ASP A 219 0.55 11.55 13.94
C ASP A 219 0.52 10.45 12.86
N GLN A 220 1.35 10.55 11.83
CA GLN A 220 1.38 9.58 10.74
C GLN A 220 1.78 8.17 11.19
N SER A 221 1.17 7.18 10.55
CA SER A 221 1.34 5.75 10.86
C SER A 221 2.78 5.25 10.67
N VAL A 222 3.56 5.91 9.84
CA VAL A 222 4.98 5.60 9.58
C VAL A 222 5.93 6.08 10.68
N ASN A 223 5.47 6.96 11.58
CA ASN A 223 6.28 7.42 12.71
C ASN A 223 6.61 6.26 13.66
N GLU A 224 7.89 6.10 14.04
CA GLU A 224 8.36 5.00 14.90
C GLU A 224 7.61 4.90 16.24
N LYS A 225 7.32 6.05 16.88
CA LYS A 225 6.55 6.07 18.13
C LYS A 225 5.12 5.57 17.93
N VAL A 226 4.47 5.98 16.83
CA VAL A 226 3.12 5.55 16.47
C VAL A 226 3.11 4.05 16.14
N LEU A 227 4.11 3.57 15.40
CA LEU A 227 4.23 2.16 15.05
C LEU A 227 4.45 1.29 16.29
N ILE A 228 5.30 1.71 17.24
CA ILE A 228 5.48 1.00 18.51
C ILE A 228 4.19 0.98 19.33
N ALA A 229 3.44 2.08 19.36
CA ALA A 229 2.16 2.14 20.06
C ALA A 229 1.10 1.21 19.43
N ARG A 230 1.13 1.07 18.11
CA ARG A 230 0.18 0.26 17.31
C ARG A 230 0.75 -1.10 16.90
N ILE A 231 1.77 -1.60 17.57
CA ILE A 231 2.52 -2.80 17.15
C ILE A 231 1.63 -4.05 17.00
N GLU A 232 0.58 -4.19 17.78
CA GLU A 232 -0.35 -5.32 17.69
C GLU A 232 -1.12 -5.32 16.35
N GLN A 233 -1.43 -4.15 15.81
CA GLN A 233 -2.09 -4.04 14.50
C GLN A 233 -1.10 -4.38 13.37
N GLN A 234 0.15 -3.93 13.47
CA GLN A 234 1.21 -4.32 12.54
C GLN A 234 1.41 -5.85 12.53
N ILE A 235 1.43 -6.48 13.71
CA ILE A 235 1.55 -7.94 13.84
C ILE A 235 0.32 -8.63 13.23
N LYS A 236 -0.89 -8.14 13.51
CA LYS A 236 -2.14 -8.67 12.93
C LYS A 236 -2.06 -8.68 11.41
N VAL A 237 -1.73 -7.54 10.81
CA VAL A 237 -1.64 -7.42 9.34
C VAL A 237 -0.50 -8.27 8.78
N THR A 238 0.66 -8.33 9.45
CA THR A 238 1.78 -9.20 9.04
C THR A 238 1.35 -10.69 8.98
N LYS A 239 0.60 -11.16 9.97
CA LYS A 239 0.05 -12.53 9.97
C LYS A 239 -0.97 -12.73 8.84
N MET A 240 -1.90 -11.79 8.68
CA MET A 240 -2.90 -11.84 7.61
C MET A 240 -2.23 -11.92 6.23
N VAL A 241 -1.21 -11.10 5.97
CA VAL A 241 -0.43 -11.15 4.71
C VAL A 241 0.27 -12.50 4.55
N ALA A 242 0.89 -13.04 5.61
CA ALA A 242 1.59 -14.32 5.56
C ALA A 242 0.66 -15.52 5.30
N GLU A 243 -0.60 -15.42 5.70
CA GLU A 243 -1.62 -16.48 5.60
C GLU A 243 -2.54 -16.32 4.37
N SER A 244 -2.55 -15.13 3.74
CA SER A 244 -3.51 -14.80 2.66
C SER A 244 -3.30 -15.57 1.37
N VAL A 245 -2.09 -16.12 1.12
CA VAL A 245 -1.71 -16.69 -0.17
C VAL A 245 -0.88 -17.97 0.00
N ASP A 246 -1.24 -19.02 -0.74
CA ASP A 246 -0.37 -20.19 -0.91
C ASP A 246 0.83 -19.87 -1.84
N LEU A 247 1.96 -19.50 -1.23
CA LEU A 247 3.18 -19.18 -1.97
C LEU A 247 3.72 -20.35 -2.81
N ASN A 248 3.41 -21.61 -2.45
CA ASN A 248 3.83 -22.75 -3.26
C ASN A 248 2.99 -22.84 -4.54
N ALA A 249 1.69 -22.54 -4.46
CA ALA A 249 0.83 -22.44 -5.65
C ALA A 249 1.30 -21.29 -6.57
N VAL A 250 1.57 -20.11 -6.00
CA VAL A 250 2.10 -18.98 -6.77
C VAL A 250 3.46 -19.33 -7.40
N LYS A 251 4.34 -20.00 -6.67
CA LYS A 251 5.67 -20.39 -7.16
C LYS A 251 5.61 -21.32 -8.38
N ARG A 252 4.62 -22.22 -8.43
CA ARG A 252 4.43 -23.10 -9.60
C ARG A 252 4.08 -22.33 -10.87
N LYS A 253 3.30 -21.22 -10.75
CA LYS A 253 2.87 -20.41 -11.89
C LYS A 253 3.84 -19.25 -12.15
N TYR A 254 4.26 -18.53 -11.10
CA TYR A 254 5.05 -17.30 -11.16
C TYR A 254 6.18 -17.32 -10.13
N PRO A 255 7.33 -17.98 -10.41
CA PRO A 255 8.44 -18.09 -9.46
C PRO A 255 8.98 -16.76 -8.95
N LYS A 256 9.11 -15.76 -9.85
CA LYS A 256 9.61 -14.42 -9.48
C LYS A 256 8.63 -13.67 -8.58
N LEU A 257 7.32 -13.78 -8.85
CA LEU A 257 6.29 -13.21 -7.98
C LEU A 257 6.35 -13.86 -6.59
N ALA A 258 6.40 -15.20 -6.49
CA ALA A 258 6.49 -15.88 -5.21
C ALA A 258 7.72 -15.44 -4.39
N ASN A 259 8.87 -15.25 -5.05
CA ASN A 259 10.07 -14.72 -4.38
C ASN A 259 9.86 -13.28 -3.88
N TYR A 260 9.24 -12.41 -4.69
CA TYR A 260 8.86 -11.06 -4.28
C TYR A 260 7.92 -11.09 -3.08
N MET A 261 6.86 -11.89 -3.14
CA MET A 261 5.87 -12.01 -2.07
C MET A 261 6.48 -12.53 -0.76
N CYS A 262 7.33 -13.55 -0.82
CA CYS A 262 8.09 -14.04 0.34
C CYS A 262 9.02 -12.96 0.93
N ARG A 263 9.66 -12.16 0.05
CA ARG A 263 10.49 -11.02 0.48
C ARG A 263 9.64 -9.95 1.18
N ASN A 264 8.46 -9.64 0.69
CA ASN A 264 7.54 -8.67 1.30
C ASN A 264 7.15 -9.12 2.72
N ILE A 265 6.72 -10.39 2.89
CA ILE A 265 6.47 -10.95 4.22
C ILE A 265 7.70 -10.82 5.13
N SER A 266 8.91 -11.09 4.60
CA SER A 266 10.15 -10.93 5.38
C SER A 266 10.37 -9.49 5.85
N ILE A 267 10.05 -8.48 5.03
CA ILE A 267 10.15 -7.07 5.42
C ILE A 267 9.16 -6.78 6.56
N MET A 268 7.90 -7.20 6.43
CA MET A 268 6.87 -7.00 7.45
C MET A 268 7.22 -7.73 8.77
N MET A 269 7.73 -8.96 8.69
CA MET A 269 8.24 -9.71 9.85
C MET A 269 9.42 -8.99 10.51
N ALA A 270 10.34 -8.43 9.73
CA ALA A 270 11.46 -7.67 10.25
C ALA A 270 10.99 -6.38 10.95
N ILE A 271 10.08 -5.62 10.34
CA ILE A 271 9.48 -4.41 10.92
C ILE A 271 8.81 -4.77 12.26
N SER A 272 7.91 -5.76 12.29
CA SER A 272 7.22 -6.20 13.50
C SER A 272 8.21 -6.62 14.61
N SER A 273 9.20 -7.43 14.25
CA SER A 273 10.20 -7.95 15.19
C SER A 273 11.10 -6.84 15.74
N ILE A 274 11.59 -5.94 14.90
CA ILE A 274 12.48 -4.84 15.32
C ILE A 274 11.75 -3.90 16.28
N HIS A 275 10.49 -3.53 16.02
CA HIS A 275 9.75 -2.63 16.88
C HIS A 275 9.39 -3.27 18.23
N LEU A 276 9.15 -4.59 18.27
CA LEU A 276 9.06 -5.34 19.54
C LEU A 276 10.39 -5.35 20.30
N LEU A 277 11.53 -5.51 19.61
CA LEU A 277 12.85 -5.44 20.22
C LEU A 277 13.19 -4.02 20.72
N LEU A 278 12.74 -2.97 20.03
CA LEU A 278 12.89 -1.57 20.46
C LEU A 278 12.06 -1.27 21.71
N LYS A 279 10.80 -1.74 21.76
CA LYS A 279 9.94 -1.64 22.93
C LYS A 279 10.58 -2.31 24.15
N GLY A 280 11.11 -3.51 23.98
CA GLY A 280 12.11 -4.16 24.85
C GLY A 280 11.61 -4.64 26.21
N ASP A 281 10.34 -4.45 26.58
CA ASP A 281 9.74 -4.97 27.80
C ASP A 281 9.53 -6.51 27.71
N GLU A 282 9.16 -7.15 28.80
CA GLU A 282 8.95 -8.59 28.85
C GLU A 282 7.79 -9.04 27.97
N LYS A 283 6.70 -8.27 27.95
CA LYS A 283 5.54 -8.52 27.09
C LYS A 283 5.93 -8.48 25.59
N ALA A 284 6.72 -7.51 25.19
CA ALA A 284 7.19 -7.41 23.80
C ALA A 284 8.09 -8.59 23.41
N ARG A 285 8.90 -9.11 24.36
CA ARG A 285 9.73 -10.31 24.10
C ARG A 285 8.87 -11.57 23.93
N SER A 286 7.88 -11.77 24.80
CA SER A 286 6.92 -12.87 24.63
C SER A 286 6.21 -12.76 23.29
N ARG A 287 5.74 -11.57 22.96
CA ARG A 287 5.04 -11.30 21.71
C ARG A 287 5.88 -11.53 20.44
N HIS A 288 7.18 -11.21 20.52
CA HIS A 288 8.12 -11.53 19.45
C HIS A 288 8.26 -13.05 19.24
N PHE A 289 8.39 -13.80 20.32
CA PHE A 289 8.44 -15.26 20.26
C PHE A 289 7.14 -15.85 19.71
N GLU A 290 5.98 -15.37 20.18
CA GLU A 290 4.66 -15.80 19.73
C GLU A 290 4.47 -15.57 18.22
N LEU A 291 4.83 -14.38 17.70
CA LEU A 291 4.74 -14.07 16.27
C LEU A 291 5.47 -15.13 15.42
N TRP A 292 6.72 -15.43 15.78
CA TRP A 292 7.49 -16.43 15.04
C TRP A 292 6.97 -17.86 15.22
N SER A 293 6.45 -18.18 16.42
CA SER A 293 5.81 -19.47 16.70
C SER A 293 4.54 -19.66 15.89
N ASP A 294 3.73 -18.60 15.77
CA ASP A 294 2.49 -18.64 15.00
C ASP A 294 2.78 -18.90 13.51
N ILE A 295 3.72 -18.18 12.91
CA ILE A 295 4.16 -18.45 11.52
C ILE A 295 4.68 -19.88 11.35
N LYS A 296 5.43 -20.41 12.35
CA LYS A 296 5.92 -21.79 12.29
C LYS A 296 4.78 -22.80 12.34
N LYS A 297 3.75 -22.53 13.12
CA LYS A 297 2.58 -23.42 13.24
C LYS A 297 1.70 -23.37 11.99
N SER A 298 1.41 -22.16 11.47
CA SER A 298 0.54 -21.99 10.30
C SER A 298 1.21 -22.41 9.00
N ASN A 299 2.50 -22.09 8.82
CA ASN A 299 3.25 -22.42 7.60
C ASN A 299 4.73 -22.72 7.90
N PRO A 300 5.09 -23.98 8.24
CA PRO A 300 6.45 -24.37 8.55
C PRO A 300 7.45 -24.07 7.41
N GLY A 301 7.05 -24.27 6.16
CA GLY A 301 7.89 -23.99 4.99
C GLY A 301 8.25 -22.51 4.87
N LEU A 302 7.27 -21.65 5.01
CA LEU A 302 7.49 -20.19 5.05
C LEU A 302 8.37 -19.78 6.24
N TYR A 303 8.11 -20.35 7.43
CA TYR A 303 8.94 -20.09 8.62
C TYR A 303 10.41 -20.36 8.35
N TYR A 304 10.76 -21.54 7.77
CA TYR A 304 12.16 -21.88 7.47
C TYR A 304 12.78 -20.92 6.45
N GLN A 305 12.05 -20.51 5.42
CA GLN A 305 12.51 -19.52 4.46
C GLN A 305 12.80 -18.18 5.16
N LEU A 306 11.83 -17.64 5.91
CA LEU A 306 11.95 -16.36 6.61
C LEU A 306 13.09 -16.38 7.64
N ARG A 307 13.25 -17.50 8.34
CA ARG A 307 14.20 -17.65 9.45
C ARG A 307 15.65 -17.78 8.99
N TYR A 308 15.89 -18.47 7.89
CA TYR A 308 17.24 -18.89 7.50
C TYR A 308 17.71 -18.32 6.16
N THR A 309 16.81 -17.80 5.31
CA THR A 309 17.19 -17.33 3.98
C THR A 309 16.81 -15.87 3.69
N LYS A 310 16.07 -15.22 4.58
CA LYS A 310 15.57 -13.86 4.40
C LYS A 310 16.05 -12.92 5.50
N LEU A 311 15.92 -11.61 5.25
CA LEU A 311 16.36 -10.55 6.16
C LEU A 311 15.75 -10.67 7.57
N SER A 312 14.47 -11.05 7.65
CA SER A 312 13.77 -11.21 8.94
C SER A 312 14.47 -12.19 9.89
N GLY A 313 15.22 -13.15 9.38
CA GLY A 313 15.97 -14.11 10.21
C GLY A 313 16.95 -13.46 11.18
N PHE A 314 17.56 -12.33 10.80
CA PHE A 314 18.48 -11.59 11.67
C PHE A 314 17.82 -11.06 12.94
N THR A 315 16.50 -10.83 12.95
CA THR A 315 15.77 -10.37 14.15
C THR A 315 15.67 -11.45 15.24
N ASN A 316 16.06 -12.69 14.96
CA ASN A 316 16.07 -13.82 15.88
C ASN A 316 17.48 -14.23 16.33
N LEU A 317 18.46 -13.38 16.20
CA LEU A 317 19.78 -13.63 16.75
C LEU A 317 19.71 -13.77 18.29
N PRO A 318 20.37 -14.82 18.87
CA PRO A 318 20.20 -15.13 20.29
C PRO A 318 20.92 -14.13 21.19
N GLY A 319 20.38 -13.99 22.41
CA GLY A 319 21.03 -13.27 23.50
C GLY A 319 21.04 -11.74 23.34
N LYS A 320 21.70 -11.07 24.28
CA LYS A 320 21.80 -9.60 24.31
C LYS A 320 22.59 -9.05 23.14
N LEU A 321 23.64 -9.74 22.70
CA LEU A 321 24.47 -9.35 21.56
C LEU A 321 23.68 -9.42 20.24
N GLY A 322 22.87 -10.46 20.06
CA GLY A 322 22.02 -10.59 18.88
C GLY A 322 20.99 -9.46 18.80
N LYS A 323 20.35 -9.12 19.93
CA LYS A 323 19.46 -7.95 20.00
C LYS A 323 20.19 -6.65 19.64
N LEU A 324 21.37 -6.41 20.20
CA LEU A 324 22.17 -5.22 19.94
C LEU A 324 22.52 -5.12 18.45
N ALA A 325 23.00 -6.23 17.84
CA ALA A 325 23.34 -6.28 16.43
C ALA A 325 22.12 -5.96 15.53
N THR A 326 20.96 -6.52 15.83
CA THR A 326 19.71 -6.26 15.09
C THR A 326 19.29 -4.80 15.17
N VAL A 327 19.26 -4.22 16.37
CA VAL A 327 18.84 -2.82 16.57
C VAL A 327 19.85 -1.85 15.96
N SER A 328 21.15 -2.11 16.09
CA SER A 328 22.20 -1.27 15.48
C SER A 328 22.16 -1.35 13.95
N GLY A 329 21.95 -2.56 13.39
CA GLY A 329 21.77 -2.75 11.95
C GLY A 329 20.54 -1.99 11.41
N TYR A 330 19.42 -2.03 12.14
CA TYR A 330 18.23 -1.25 11.79
C TYR A 330 18.50 0.26 11.79
N ARG A 331 19.13 0.79 12.85
CA ARG A 331 19.47 2.22 12.95
C ARG A 331 20.40 2.67 11.82
N LEU A 332 21.37 1.84 11.46
CA LEU A 332 22.26 2.10 10.32
C LEU A 332 21.49 2.08 9.00
N ALA A 333 20.66 1.06 8.77
CA ALA A 333 19.84 0.97 7.57
C ALA A 333 18.88 2.16 7.43
N ARG A 334 18.23 2.57 8.52
CA ARG A 334 17.37 3.76 8.55
C ARG A 334 18.12 5.02 8.11
N LYS A 335 19.35 5.21 8.60
CA LYS A 335 20.20 6.36 8.24
C LYS A 335 20.63 6.32 6.76
N ILE A 336 20.96 5.13 6.23
CA ILE A 336 21.42 4.98 4.84
C ILE A 336 20.28 5.13 3.84
N TYR A 337 19.15 4.46 4.10
CA TYR A 337 18.03 4.40 3.16
C TYR A 337 17.00 5.49 3.39
N GLN A 338 17.12 6.28 4.47
CA GLN A 338 16.19 7.36 4.83
C GLN A 338 14.72 6.91 4.78
N PHE A 339 14.44 5.68 5.22
CA PHE A 339 13.06 5.27 5.47
C PHE A 339 12.68 5.62 6.91
N GLN A 340 11.47 6.08 7.05
CA GLN A 340 10.91 6.51 8.34
C GLN A 340 10.51 5.32 9.19
#